data_4d93f043e75eb2bbbe1add0bf74cea4f
#
_entry.id   4d93f043e75eb2bbbe1add0bf74cea4f
#
_cell.length_a   1.000
_cell.length_b   1.000
_cell.length_c   1.000
_cell.angle_alpha   90.00
_cell.angle_beta   90.00
_cell.angle_gamma   90.00
#
_symmetry.space_group_name_H-M   'P 1'
#
loop_
_entity.id
_entity.type
_entity.pdbx_description
1 polymer ?
#
loop_
_entity_poly.entity_id
_entity_poly.type
_entity_poly.pdbx_seq_one_letter_code
_entity_poly.pdbx_strand_id
1 'polypeptide(L)'
;MNLYQNLLLRRVVLPLLKAFNRDIYFSHPWTNEKLRLSLFEHKGYWFHGKNRENDEMFAFSRLIQPGACVIEVGGHIGFMSLFYAQLVAPPPAKAGGQVIVFEPGINNLPYLKTNIAKHSNIKLVVAACSNRDGESIFYIDNLTGQNNSLVASFEGLKINSSNAPGISVDIESVAVATVKLDSYTAEFAIKPDFIKIDVEGHEFAVLTGADRILSDQFPPILMVEIQSDHEQISNLLHLKGYDLYGSNGQLIDNVDIATSGNFFALHQVAHQEAKSRWLIST
;
A
#
# COMPACT_ATOMS: atom_id res chain seq x y z
N MET A 1 -6.82 22.28 -19.72
CA MET A 1 -6.14 23.11 -18.72
C MET A 1 -6.19 22.33 -17.40
N ASN A 2 -5.07 21.68 -17.04
CA ASN A 2 -5.04 20.78 -15.88
C ASN A 2 -5.14 21.60 -14.58
N LEU A 3 -6.26 21.48 -13.88
CA LEU A 3 -6.51 22.12 -12.58
C LEU A 3 -5.40 21.84 -11.54
N TYR A 4 -4.69 20.73 -11.68
CA TYR A 4 -3.58 20.33 -10.83
C TYR A 4 -2.34 21.21 -10.91
N GLN A 5 -2.05 21.79 -12.06
CA GLN A 5 -0.82 22.54 -12.31
C GLN A 5 -0.95 24.03 -11.97
N ASN A 6 -2.16 24.48 -11.65
CA ASN A 6 -2.38 25.89 -11.34
C ASN A 6 -2.17 26.18 -9.84
N LEU A 7 -0.95 26.57 -9.48
CA LEU A 7 -0.55 26.94 -8.11
C LEU A 7 -1.44 28.00 -7.46
N LEU A 8 -1.98 28.95 -8.26
CA LEU A 8 -2.88 29.98 -7.75
C LEU A 8 -4.23 29.42 -7.33
N LEU A 9 -4.78 28.48 -8.11
CA LEU A 9 -6.02 27.81 -7.77
C LEU A 9 -5.87 26.93 -6.52
N ARG A 10 -4.75 26.25 -6.39
CA ARG A 10 -4.43 25.44 -5.19
C ARG A 10 -4.36 26.29 -3.92
N ARG A 11 -3.79 27.51 -4.00
CA ARG A 11 -3.70 28.44 -2.86
C ARG A 11 -5.06 28.88 -2.32
N VAL A 12 -6.10 28.88 -3.14
CA VAL A 12 -7.46 29.25 -2.72
C VAL A 12 -8.29 28.03 -2.36
N VAL A 13 -8.25 27.00 -3.22
CA VAL A 13 -9.11 25.81 -3.08
C VAL A 13 -8.71 24.95 -1.88
N LEU A 14 -7.40 24.73 -1.65
CA LEU A 14 -6.97 23.86 -0.55
C LEU A 14 -7.31 24.41 0.85
N PRO A 15 -7.11 25.71 1.16
CA PRO A 15 -7.55 26.26 2.45
C PRO A 15 -9.07 26.20 2.63
N LEU A 16 -9.85 26.43 1.56
CA LEU A 16 -11.30 26.31 1.61
C LEU A 16 -11.73 24.86 1.87
N LEU A 17 -11.16 23.89 1.15
CA LEU A 17 -11.45 22.48 1.40
C LEU A 17 -11.07 22.07 2.84
N LYS A 18 -9.96 22.60 3.37
CA LYS A 18 -9.56 22.35 4.76
C LYS A 18 -10.56 22.98 5.75
N ALA A 19 -11.01 24.21 5.51
CA ALA A 19 -11.98 24.90 6.37
C ALA A 19 -13.34 24.21 6.41
N PHE A 20 -13.75 23.55 5.31
CA PHE A 20 -14.99 22.78 5.20
C PHE A 20 -14.77 21.27 5.34
N ASN A 21 -13.61 20.86 5.88
CA ASN A 21 -13.30 19.44 6.04
C ASN A 21 -14.35 18.74 6.90
N ARG A 22 -14.81 17.61 6.41
CA ARG A 22 -15.77 16.70 7.07
C ARG A 22 -15.66 15.31 6.49
N ASP A 23 -16.20 14.36 7.18
CA ASP A 23 -16.36 13.02 6.65
C ASP A 23 -17.39 12.99 5.54
N ILE A 24 -17.05 12.31 4.47
CA ILE A 24 -17.96 12.02 3.36
C ILE A 24 -17.93 10.53 3.04
N TYR A 25 -18.96 10.07 2.35
CA TYR A 25 -19.01 8.72 1.79
C TYR A 25 -18.84 8.80 0.28
N PHE A 26 -17.86 8.09 -0.22
CA PHE A 26 -17.54 7.99 -1.63
C PHE A 26 -17.75 6.55 -2.10
N SER A 27 -18.29 6.36 -3.31
CA SER A 27 -18.39 5.02 -3.88
C SER A 27 -17.02 4.58 -4.38
N HIS A 28 -16.51 3.49 -3.82
CA HIS A 28 -15.25 2.90 -4.26
C HIS A 28 -15.32 2.55 -5.75
N PRO A 29 -14.45 3.09 -6.62
CA PRO A 29 -14.62 3.04 -8.06
C PRO A 29 -14.53 1.62 -8.66
N TRP A 30 -13.94 0.68 -7.93
CA TRP A 30 -13.72 -0.70 -8.37
C TRP A 30 -14.68 -1.71 -7.72
N THR A 31 -15.05 -1.50 -6.45
CA THR A 31 -15.92 -2.43 -5.70
C THR A 31 -17.37 -1.94 -5.59
N ASN A 32 -17.64 -0.66 -5.90
CA ASN A 32 -18.91 0.03 -5.68
C ASN A 32 -19.35 0.12 -4.21
N GLU A 33 -18.48 -0.22 -3.28
CA GLU A 33 -18.76 -0.11 -1.84
C GLU A 33 -18.64 1.34 -1.36
N LYS A 34 -19.33 1.64 -0.24
CA LYS A 34 -19.22 2.94 0.39
C LYS A 34 -17.93 3.03 1.20
N LEU A 35 -17.07 3.92 0.82
CA LEU A 35 -15.82 4.26 1.50
C LEU A 35 -16.02 5.56 2.30
N ARG A 36 -15.86 5.51 3.62
CA ARG A 36 -15.78 6.70 4.48
C ARG A 36 -14.42 7.32 4.34
N LEU A 37 -14.38 8.62 4.11
CA LEU A 37 -13.12 9.36 3.98
C LEU A 37 -13.29 10.83 4.40
N SER A 38 -12.19 11.49 4.78
CA SER A 38 -12.14 12.93 5.01
C SER A 38 -12.11 13.66 3.67
N LEU A 39 -12.96 14.66 3.53
CA LEU A 39 -13.07 15.46 2.30
C LEU A 39 -11.73 16.08 1.89
N PHE A 40 -10.98 16.60 2.85
CA PHE A 40 -9.70 17.26 2.59
C PHE A 40 -8.51 16.30 2.59
N GLU A 41 -8.36 15.49 3.65
CA GLU A 41 -7.18 14.63 3.84
C GLU A 41 -7.10 13.57 2.73
N HIS A 42 -8.23 12.94 2.41
CA HIS A 42 -8.31 11.86 1.43
C HIS A 42 -8.76 12.31 0.04
N LYS A 43 -8.51 13.60 -0.31
CA LYS A 43 -8.94 14.18 -1.60
C LYS A 43 -8.44 13.44 -2.82
N GLY A 44 -7.29 12.79 -2.76
CA GLY A 44 -6.76 12.00 -3.87
C GLY A 44 -7.69 10.88 -4.32
N TYR A 45 -8.45 10.26 -3.42
CA TYR A 45 -9.36 9.15 -3.74
C TYR A 45 -10.58 9.61 -4.54
N TRP A 46 -11.29 10.64 -4.08
CA TRP A 46 -12.50 11.09 -4.77
C TRP A 46 -12.22 11.96 -5.99
N PHE A 47 -11.05 12.61 -6.03
CA PHE A 47 -10.68 13.45 -7.15
C PHE A 47 -10.21 12.63 -8.37
N HIS A 48 -9.34 11.63 -8.16
CA HIS A 48 -8.82 10.80 -9.25
C HIS A 48 -9.79 9.68 -9.66
N GLY A 49 -10.62 9.21 -8.74
CA GLY A 49 -11.57 8.13 -9.01
C GLY A 49 -10.91 6.88 -9.59
N LYS A 50 -11.42 6.39 -10.72
CA LYS A 50 -10.87 5.20 -11.43
C LYS A 50 -9.48 5.42 -12.03
N ASN A 51 -9.07 6.67 -12.23
CA ASN A 51 -7.76 6.95 -12.82
C ASN A 51 -6.62 6.85 -11.80
N ARG A 52 -6.95 6.63 -10.51
CA ARG A 52 -5.96 6.36 -9.48
C ARG A 52 -5.49 4.92 -9.63
N GLU A 53 -4.18 4.76 -9.82
CA GLU A 53 -3.50 3.45 -9.81
C GLU A 53 -4.14 2.42 -10.77
N ASN A 54 -4.58 2.87 -11.95
CA ASN A 54 -5.34 2.03 -12.87
C ASN A 54 -4.54 0.80 -13.35
N ASP A 55 -3.26 0.96 -13.63
CA ASP A 55 -2.40 -0.12 -14.10
C ASP A 55 -2.11 -1.12 -12.99
N GLU A 56 -1.90 -0.64 -11.74
CA GLU A 56 -1.77 -1.47 -10.54
C GLU A 56 -3.04 -2.29 -10.29
N MET A 57 -4.21 -1.66 -10.36
CA MET A 57 -5.49 -2.34 -10.16
C MET A 57 -5.73 -3.44 -11.21
N PHE A 58 -5.31 -3.20 -12.45
CA PHE A 58 -5.32 -4.22 -13.48
C PHE A 58 -4.37 -5.38 -13.14
N ALA A 59 -3.12 -5.08 -12.77
CA ALA A 59 -2.13 -6.08 -12.38
C ALA A 59 -2.64 -6.93 -11.19
N PHE A 60 -3.18 -6.31 -10.14
CA PHE A 60 -3.77 -7.02 -8.99
C PHE A 60 -4.87 -7.98 -9.42
N SER A 61 -5.76 -7.56 -10.32
CA SER A 61 -6.86 -8.40 -10.80
C SER A 61 -6.39 -9.64 -11.57
N ARG A 62 -5.17 -9.62 -12.12
CA ARG A 62 -4.55 -10.75 -12.84
C ARG A 62 -3.70 -11.63 -11.94
N LEU A 63 -3.04 -11.03 -10.97
CA LEU A 63 -2.08 -11.71 -10.10
C LEU A 63 -2.74 -12.35 -8.87
N ILE A 64 -3.73 -11.68 -8.26
CA ILE A 64 -4.43 -12.19 -7.07
C ILE A 64 -5.58 -13.10 -7.51
N GLN A 65 -5.56 -14.34 -7.03
CA GLN A 65 -6.56 -15.34 -7.39
C GLN A 65 -7.61 -15.52 -6.29
N PRO A 66 -8.84 -15.96 -6.62
CA PRO A 66 -9.82 -16.39 -5.62
C PRO A 66 -9.25 -17.45 -4.68
N GLY A 67 -9.46 -17.29 -3.39
CA GLY A 67 -8.91 -18.16 -2.35
C GLY A 67 -7.55 -17.74 -1.82
N ALA A 68 -6.88 -16.75 -2.42
CA ALA A 68 -5.56 -16.29 -2.02
C ALA A 68 -5.55 -15.64 -0.61
N CYS A 69 -4.39 -15.74 0.05
CA CYS A 69 -4.05 -14.97 1.24
C CYS A 69 -3.22 -13.76 0.82
N VAL A 70 -3.78 -12.57 1.01
CA VAL A 70 -3.11 -11.29 0.73
C VAL A 70 -2.67 -10.66 2.03
N ILE A 71 -1.42 -10.21 2.10
CA ILE A 71 -0.93 -9.31 3.15
C ILE A 71 -0.78 -7.91 2.56
N GLU A 72 -1.42 -6.92 3.18
CA GLU A 72 -1.30 -5.51 2.86
C GLU A 72 -0.54 -4.81 3.98
N VAL A 73 0.66 -4.32 3.68
CA VAL A 73 1.48 -3.52 4.59
C VAL A 73 1.34 -2.05 4.19
N GLY A 74 0.74 -1.25 5.09
CA GLY A 74 0.29 0.11 4.80
C GLY A 74 -1.14 0.14 4.28
N GLY A 75 -2.12 -0.14 5.16
CA GLY A 75 -3.54 -0.22 4.80
C GLY A 75 -4.24 1.12 4.65
N HIS A 76 -3.64 2.20 5.20
CA HIS A 76 -4.19 3.55 5.20
C HIS A 76 -5.67 3.56 5.60
N ILE A 77 -6.59 3.99 4.73
CA ILE A 77 -8.04 4.01 5.00
C ILE A 77 -8.78 2.76 4.52
N GLY A 78 -8.06 1.74 4.01
CA GLY A 78 -8.66 0.48 3.55
C GLY A 78 -9.15 0.48 2.10
N PHE A 79 -8.71 1.43 1.27
CA PHE A 79 -9.10 1.48 -0.13
C PHE A 79 -8.66 0.20 -0.86
N MET A 80 -7.39 -0.14 -0.79
CA MET A 80 -6.89 -1.38 -1.41
C MET A 80 -7.39 -2.63 -0.70
N SER A 81 -7.54 -2.59 0.63
CA SER A 81 -8.07 -3.72 1.41
C SER A 81 -9.43 -4.20 0.90
N LEU A 82 -10.35 -3.26 0.58
CA LEU A 82 -11.67 -3.59 0.03
C LEU A 82 -11.56 -4.24 -1.35
N PHE A 83 -10.66 -3.76 -2.18
CA PHE A 83 -10.44 -4.34 -3.50
C PHE A 83 -9.87 -5.76 -3.42
N TYR A 84 -8.86 -5.96 -2.60
CA TYR A 84 -8.28 -7.30 -2.38
C TYR A 84 -9.30 -8.27 -1.79
N ALA A 85 -10.11 -7.82 -0.83
CA ALA A 85 -11.16 -8.66 -0.24
C ALA A 85 -12.16 -9.19 -1.27
N GLN A 86 -12.48 -8.38 -2.28
CA GLN A 86 -13.33 -8.79 -3.39
C GLN A 86 -12.61 -9.76 -4.35
N LEU A 87 -11.33 -9.54 -4.63
CA LEU A 87 -10.55 -10.44 -5.50
C LEU A 87 -10.41 -11.83 -4.90
N VAL A 88 -10.08 -11.93 -3.61
CA VAL A 88 -9.87 -13.23 -2.94
C VAL A 88 -11.16 -13.98 -2.64
N ALA A 89 -12.31 -13.30 -2.56
CA ALA A 89 -13.62 -13.89 -2.27
C ALA A 89 -14.72 -13.28 -3.15
N PRO A 90 -14.65 -13.44 -4.49
CA PRO A 90 -15.63 -12.83 -5.39
C PRO A 90 -17.03 -13.43 -5.20
N PRO A 91 -18.10 -12.59 -5.20
CA PRO A 91 -19.46 -13.08 -5.18
C PRO A 91 -19.79 -13.87 -6.48
N PRO A 92 -20.67 -14.89 -6.43
CA PRO A 92 -21.34 -15.46 -5.27
C PRO A 92 -20.52 -16.53 -4.50
N ALA A 93 -19.38 -16.95 -5.08
CA ALA A 93 -18.52 -17.96 -4.48
C ALA A 93 -17.68 -17.32 -3.36
N LYS A 94 -17.93 -17.71 -2.12
CA LYS A 94 -17.03 -17.41 -1.02
C LYS A 94 -15.84 -18.37 -1.08
N ALA A 95 -14.92 -18.16 -2.02
CA ALA A 95 -13.61 -18.80 -1.95
C ALA A 95 -12.99 -18.36 -0.62
N GLY A 96 -12.40 -19.26 0.16
CA GLY A 96 -11.92 -19.02 1.51
C GLY A 96 -10.68 -18.11 1.63
N GLY A 97 -10.51 -17.13 0.71
CA GLY A 97 -9.40 -16.17 0.71
C GLY A 97 -9.53 -15.11 1.81
N GLN A 98 -8.41 -14.54 2.21
CA GLN A 98 -8.33 -13.54 3.28
C GLN A 98 -7.36 -12.42 2.95
N VAL A 99 -7.60 -11.27 3.59
CA VAL A 99 -6.70 -10.11 3.55
C VAL A 99 -6.26 -9.80 4.97
N ILE A 100 -4.97 -9.65 5.19
CA ILE A 100 -4.38 -9.24 6.46
C ILE A 100 -3.76 -7.87 6.25
N VAL A 101 -4.29 -6.88 6.97
CA VAL A 101 -3.93 -5.47 6.79
C VAL A 101 -3.13 -4.99 7.99
N PHE A 102 -1.93 -4.48 7.76
CA PHE A 102 -1.10 -3.82 8.77
C PHE A 102 -1.22 -2.30 8.60
N GLU A 103 -1.64 -1.61 9.64
CA GLU A 103 -1.73 -0.15 9.68
C GLU A 103 -1.48 0.35 11.10
N PRO A 104 -0.38 1.07 11.36
CA PRO A 104 -0.08 1.64 12.67
C PRO A 104 -0.69 3.03 12.91
N GLY A 105 -1.01 3.78 11.84
CA GLY A 105 -1.36 5.19 11.89
C GLY A 105 -2.68 5.48 12.62
N ILE A 106 -2.61 6.09 13.80
CA ILE A 106 -3.78 6.40 14.63
C ILE A 106 -4.79 7.31 13.94
N ASN A 107 -4.35 8.16 13.02
CA ASN A 107 -5.19 9.03 12.19
C ASN A 107 -5.94 8.26 11.09
N ASN A 108 -5.37 7.16 10.57
CA ASN A 108 -5.97 6.32 9.54
C ASN A 108 -6.93 5.28 10.10
N LEU A 109 -6.64 4.75 11.29
CA LEU A 109 -7.38 3.64 11.91
C LEU A 109 -8.90 3.86 12.04
N PRO A 110 -9.44 5.07 12.36
CA PRO A 110 -10.89 5.28 12.44
C PRO A 110 -11.59 5.08 11.09
N TYR A 111 -10.93 5.45 9.99
CA TYR A 111 -11.44 5.25 8.63
C TYR A 111 -11.33 3.79 8.23
N LEU A 112 -10.14 3.22 8.36
CA LEU A 112 -9.87 1.81 8.03
C LEU A 112 -10.86 0.87 8.74
N LYS A 113 -10.98 0.97 10.06
CA LYS A 113 -11.92 0.15 10.85
C LYS A 113 -13.37 0.28 10.36
N THR A 114 -13.80 1.50 10.03
CA THR A 114 -15.15 1.74 9.51
C THR A 114 -15.36 1.09 8.15
N ASN A 115 -14.38 1.25 7.25
CA ASN A 115 -14.46 0.81 5.87
C ASN A 115 -14.46 -0.72 5.76
N ILE A 116 -13.65 -1.41 6.55
CA ILE A 116 -13.55 -2.88 6.51
C ILE A 116 -14.56 -3.60 7.42
N ALA A 117 -15.34 -2.89 8.22
CA ALA A 117 -16.19 -3.47 9.28
C ALA A 117 -17.16 -4.57 8.80
N LYS A 118 -17.55 -4.57 7.53
CA LYS A 118 -18.49 -5.55 6.94
C LYS A 118 -17.81 -6.77 6.33
N HIS A 119 -16.48 -6.78 6.29
CA HIS A 119 -15.69 -7.80 5.61
C HIS A 119 -15.09 -8.78 6.61
N SER A 120 -15.72 -9.94 6.78
CA SER A 120 -15.23 -11.00 7.69
C SER A 120 -13.93 -11.66 7.19
N ASN A 121 -13.56 -11.45 5.93
CA ASN A 121 -12.32 -11.93 5.33
C ASN A 121 -11.18 -10.91 5.38
N ILE A 122 -11.35 -9.77 6.06
CA ILE A 122 -10.28 -8.80 6.33
C ILE A 122 -9.92 -8.83 7.82
N LYS A 123 -8.65 -9.05 8.12
CA LYS A 123 -8.09 -8.99 9.48
C LYS A 123 -7.18 -7.77 9.60
N LEU A 124 -7.51 -6.84 10.49
CA LEU A 124 -6.65 -5.69 10.81
C LEU A 124 -5.65 -6.04 11.91
N VAL A 125 -4.39 -5.71 11.68
CA VAL A 125 -3.29 -5.76 12.64
C VAL A 125 -2.80 -4.33 12.87
N VAL A 126 -2.95 -3.83 14.09
CA VAL A 126 -2.53 -2.47 14.47
C VAL A 126 -1.05 -2.50 14.85
N ALA A 127 -0.20 -2.56 13.86
CA ALA A 127 1.26 -2.58 13.99
C ALA A 127 1.92 -2.13 12.68
N ALA A 128 3.14 -1.63 12.76
CA ALA A 128 4.00 -1.42 11.61
C ALA A 128 4.80 -2.70 11.29
N CYS A 129 4.97 -3.03 10.01
CA CYS A 129 5.92 -4.07 9.64
C CYS A 129 7.34 -3.51 9.57
N SER A 130 8.33 -4.30 10.01
CA SER A 130 9.74 -3.90 10.07
C SER A 130 10.66 -5.12 10.06
N ASN A 131 11.97 -4.89 10.18
CA ASN A 131 12.99 -5.94 10.31
C ASN A 131 13.14 -6.48 11.76
N ARG A 132 12.34 -5.98 12.71
CA ARG A 132 12.38 -6.42 14.13
C ARG A 132 10.99 -6.36 14.75
N ASP A 133 10.77 -7.28 15.70
CA ASP A 133 9.61 -7.24 16.58
C ASP A 133 9.91 -6.30 17.78
N GLY A 134 8.87 -5.59 18.27
CA GLY A 134 8.99 -4.68 19.42
C GLY A 134 8.21 -3.40 19.24
N GLU A 135 8.86 -2.27 19.46
CA GLU A 135 8.28 -0.92 19.30
C GLU A 135 9.22 0.00 18.50
N SER A 136 8.66 0.99 17.86
CA SER A 136 9.38 2.05 17.16
C SER A 136 8.62 3.36 17.20
N ILE A 137 9.32 4.47 16.92
CA ILE A 137 8.70 5.78 16.74
C ILE A 137 8.13 5.85 15.32
N PHE A 138 6.88 6.26 15.22
CA PHE A 138 6.14 6.45 13.99
C PHE A 138 5.77 7.92 13.84
N TYR A 139 6.05 8.48 12.67
CA TYR A 139 5.82 9.88 12.34
C TYR A 139 4.53 10.01 11.56
N ILE A 140 3.61 10.83 12.07
CA ILE A 140 2.26 11.02 11.53
C ILE A 140 2.20 12.30 10.72
N ASP A 141 1.82 12.19 9.47
CA ASP A 141 1.44 13.29 8.60
C ASP A 141 -0.03 13.67 8.87
N ASN A 142 -0.24 14.72 9.64
CA ASN A 142 -1.58 15.23 9.95
C ASN A 142 -2.25 15.99 8.78
N LEU A 143 -1.61 16.04 7.61
CA LEU A 143 -2.19 16.68 6.42
C LEU A 143 -3.01 15.70 5.56
N THR A 144 -2.50 14.49 5.37
CA THR A 144 -3.14 13.48 4.50
C THR A 144 -3.16 12.08 5.12
N GLY A 145 -2.31 11.81 6.10
CA GLY A 145 -2.11 10.47 6.65
C GLY A 145 -1.47 9.47 5.66
N GLN A 146 -1.22 9.91 4.41
CA GLN A 146 -0.62 9.06 3.37
C GLN A 146 0.89 8.91 3.55
N ASN A 147 1.56 9.95 4.05
CA ASN A 147 3.01 9.95 4.26
C ASN A 147 3.42 9.60 5.70
N ASN A 148 2.60 8.85 6.40
CA ASN A 148 2.98 8.32 7.71
C ASN A 148 4.16 7.33 7.55
N SER A 149 5.22 7.45 8.36
CA SER A 149 6.43 6.67 8.18
C SER A 149 7.14 6.34 9.49
N LEU A 150 7.89 5.24 9.50
CA LEU A 150 8.90 4.95 10.54
C LEU A 150 10.21 5.73 10.31
N VAL A 151 10.36 6.42 9.18
CA VAL A 151 11.56 7.15 8.80
C VAL A 151 11.37 8.64 9.04
N ALA A 152 12.05 9.19 10.07
CA ALA A 152 11.95 10.62 10.44
C ALA A 152 12.34 11.58 9.31
N SER A 153 13.26 11.17 8.45
CA SER A 153 13.77 11.96 7.33
C SER A 153 13.02 11.75 6.02
N PHE A 154 11.94 10.97 6.02
CA PHE A 154 11.19 10.66 4.81
C PHE A 154 10.75 11.94 4.08
N GLU A 155 11.11 12.04 2.80
CA GLU A 155 10.89 13.27 2.04
C GLU A 155 9.41 13.59 1.85
N GLY A 156 8.54 12.59 1.80
CA GLY A 156 7.09 12.76 1.71
C GLY A 156 6.52 13.62 2.84
N LEU A 157 7.05 13.49 4.06
CA LEU A 157 6.69 14.34 5.20
C LEU A 157 7.03 15.82 4.96
N LYS A 158 8.10 16.11 4.21
CA LYS A 158 8.56 17.48 3.88
C LYS A 158 7.85 18.04 2.63
N ILE A 159 7.62 17.19 1.63
CA ILE A 159 6.99 17.60 0.36
C ILE A 159 5.54 18.07 0.59
N ASN A 160 4.82 17.46 1.53
CA ASN A 160 3.48 17.91 1.89
C ASN A 160 3.46 19.36 2.39
N SER A 161 4.48 19.80 3.12
CA SER A 161 4.58 21.18 3.58
C SER A 161 4.78 22.16 2.42
N SER A 162 5.54 21.82 1.40
CA SER A 162 5.79 22.64 0.21
C SER A 162 4.62 22.65 -0.77
N ASN A 163 3.88 21.54 -0.86
CA ASN A 163 2.73 21.39 -1.76
C ASN A 163 1.41 21.95 -1.24
N ALA A 164 1.36 22.35 0.03
CA ALA A 164 0.19 22.96 0.67
C ALA A 164 0.51 24.39 1.18
N PRO A 165 0.79 25.36 0.28
CA PRO A 165 1.16 26.71 0.68
C PRO A 165 0.07 27.36 1.54
N GLY A 166 0.47 27.87 2.72
CA GLY A 166 -0.44 28.48 3.69
C GLY A 166 -1.09 27.50 4.66
N ILE A 167 -0.70 26.23 4.66
CA ILE A 167 -1.14 25.23 5.62
C ILE A 167 0.08 24.79 6.46
N SER A 168 -0.01 24.95 7.78
CA SER A 168 0.97 24.38 8.71
C SER A 168 0.82 22.87 8.71
N VAL A 169 1.94 22.16 8.56
CA VAL A 169 2.03 20.71 8.67
C VAL A 169 2.75 20.40 9.97
N ASP A 170 2.02 19.85 10.93
CA ASP A 170 2.59 19.35 12.17
C ASP A 170 2.87 17.84 12.00
N ILE A 171 4.10 17.44 12.25
CA ILE A 171 4.50 16.04 12.31
C ILE A 171 4.46 15.62 13.78
N GLU A 172 3.54 14.74 14.09
CA GLU A 172 3.45 14.11 15.41
C GLU A 172 4.27 12.82 15.42
N SER A 173 4.86 12.48 16.55
CA SER A 173 5.55 11.20 16.71
C SER A 173 4.91 10.38 17.83
N VAL A 174 4.63 9.12 17.56
CA VAL A 174 4.00 8.19 18.49
C VAL A 174 4.77 6.87 18.53
N ALA A 175 4.75 6.18 19.67
CA ALA A 175 5.25 4.82 19.74
C ALA A 175 4.21 3.86 19.15
N VAL A 176 4.66 2.97 18.28
CA VAL A 176 3.83 1.92 17.67
C VAL A 176 4.50 0.56 17.80
N ALA A 177 3.69 -0.49 17.91
CA ALA A 177 4.20 -1.85 17.82
C ALA A 177 4.81 -2.11 16.44
N THR A 178 5.93 -2.85 16.41
CA THR A 178 6.55 -3.32 15.18
C THR A 178 6.57 -4.85 15.15
N VAL A 179 6.42 -5.42 13.95
CA VAL A 179 6.40 -6.87 13.76
C VAL A 179 7.14 -7.25 12.47
N LYS A 180 7.89 -8.34 12.53
CA LYS A 180 8.44 -8.97 11.32
C LYS A 180 7.35 -9.78 10.64
N LEU A 181 7.25 -9.71 9.33
CA LEU A 181 6.34 -10.58 8.57
C LEU A 181 6.65 -12.06 8.80
N ASP A 182 7.92 -12.42 8.93
CA ASP A 182 8.35 -13.78 9.27
C ASP A 182 7.83 -14.27 10.61
N SER A 183 7.89 -13.43 11.66
CA SER A 183 7.38 -13.75 13.00
C SER A 183 5.87 -13.92 12.97
N TYR A 184 5.17 -12.96 12.40
CA TYR A 184 3.71 -12.96 12.32
C TYR A 184 3.17 -14.17 11.54
N THR A 185 3.74 -14.43 10.38
CA THR A 185 3.28 -15.56 9.54
C THR A 185 3.60 -16.92 10.18
N ALA A 186 4.71 -17.04 10.90
CA ALA A 186 5.03 -18.25 11.66
C ALA A 186 4.07 -18.47 12.84
N GLU A 187 3.79 -17.43 13.62
CA GLU A 187 2.90 -17.49 14.78
C GLU A 187 1.48 -17.93 14.39
N PHE A 188 0.95 -17.37 13.31
CA PHE A 188 -0.43 -17.64 12.87
C PHE A 188 -0.53 -18.72 11.78
N ALA A 189 0.56 -19.40 11.44
CA ALA A 189 0.64 -20.43 10.38
C ALA A 189 0.10 -19.93 9.02
N ILE A 190 0.41 -18.66 8.66
CA ILE A 190 -0.04 -18.01 7.45
C ILE A 190 0.97 -18.24 6.33
N LYS A 191 0.46 -18.56 5.13
CA LYS A 191 1.22 -18.60 3.88
C LYS A 191 0.63 -17.55 2.94
N PRO A 192 1.29 -16.42 2.76
CA PRO A 192 0.80 -15.39 1.84
C PRO A 192 1.05 -15.80 0.39
N ASP A 193 0.06 -15.56 -0.47
CA ASP A 193 0.19 -15.69 -1.93
C ASP A 193 0.61 -14.36 -2.57
N PHE A 194 0.22 -13.25 -1.94
CA PHE A 194 0.51 -11.91 -2.41
C PHE A 194 0.82 -10.99 -1.22
N ILE A 195 1.84 -10.13 -1.34
CA ILE A 195 2.17 -9.10 -0.35
C ILE A 195 2.30 -7.75 -1.06
N LYS A 196 1.51 -6.76 -0.62
CA LYS A 196 1.70 -5.35 -0.98
C LYS A 196 2.50 -4.66 0.13
N ILE A 197 3.56 -3.93 -0.22
CA ILE A 197 4.38 -3.14 0.69
C ILE A 197 4.41 -1.69 0.19
N ASP A 198 3.87 -0.80 1.02
CA ASP A 198 3.76 0.63 0.74
C ASP A 198 3.77 1.34 2.11
N VAL A 199 4.97 1.70 2.57
CA VAL A 199 5.24 2.14 3.95
C VAL A 199 6.12 3.39 4.02
N GLU A 200 6.16 4.12 2.91
CA GLU A 200 6.71 5.46 2.86
C GLU A 200 8.17 5.53 3.33
N GLY A 201 9.03 4.77 2.61
CA GLY A 201 10.48 4.77 2.79
C GLY A 201 11.02 3.74 3.79
N HIS A 202 10.21 2.77 4.24
CA HIS A 202 10.64 1.70 5.15
C HIS A 202 10.61 0.30 4.50
N GLU A 203 10.46 0.24 3.17
CA GLU A 203 10.24 -0.98 2.39
C GLU A 203 11.37 -1.99 2.55
N PHE A 204 12.64 -1.51 2.52
CA PHE A 204 13.81 -2.38 2.69
C PHE A 204 13.80 -3.11 4.04
N ALA A 205 13.41 -2.43 5.11
CA ALA A 205 13.31 -3.05 6.42
C ALA A 205 12.17 -4.08 6.49
N VAL A 206 11.03 -3.80 5.86
CA VAL A 206 9.91 -4.77 5.76
C VAL A 206 10.35 -6.02 5.02
N LEU A 207 10.99 -5.87 3.85
CA LEU A 207 11.52 -6.98 3.05
C LEU A 207 12.57 -7.80 3.82
N THR A 208 13.44 -7.14 4.58
CA THR A 208 14.40 -7.81 5.47
C THR A 208 13.70 -8.59 6.58
N GLY A 209 12.57 -8.10 7.09
CA GLY A 209 11.72 -8.80 8.07
C GLY A 209 10.89 -9.94 7.49
N ALA A 210 10.94 -10.15 6.17
CA ALA A 210 10.24 -11.21 5.42
C ALA A 210 11.21 -12.22 4.80
N ASP A 211 12.45 -12.29 5.25
CA ASP A 211 13.54 -13.07 4.63
C ASP A 211 13.21 -14.55 4.43
N ARG A 212 12.57 -15.19 5.44
CA ARG A 212 12.14 -16.58 5.38
C ARG A 212 11.01 -16.78 4.35
N ILE A 213 10.01 -15.89 4.34
CA ILE A 213 8.87 -15.97 3.41
C ILE A 213 9.36 -15.85 1.97
N LEU A 214 10.29 -14.92 1.73
CA LEU A 214 10.85 -14.67 0.40
C LEU A 214 11.76 -15.81 -0.08
N SER A 215 12.23 -16.66 0.83
CA SER A 215 13.08 -17.84 0.55
C SER A 215 12.30 -19.16 0.57
N ASP A 216 10.98 -19.13 0.74
CA ASP A 216 10.15 -20.35 0.80
C ASP A 216 10.09 -21.05 -0.58
N GLN A 217 9.72 -22.32 -0.59
CA GLN A 217 9.48 -23.08 -1.82
C GLN A 217 8.35 -22.46 -2.67
N PHE A 218 7.38 -21.83 -2.01
CA PHE A 218 6.25 -21.13 -2.63
C PHE A 218 6.24 -19.67 -2.14
N PRO A 219 7.17 -18.83 -2.64
CA PRO A 219 7.28 -17.47 -2.20
C PRO A 219 6.10 -16.63 -2.73
N PRO A 220 5.66 -15.57 -2.03
CA PRO A 220 4.56 -14.73 -2.49
C PRO A 220 4.96 -13.88 -3.70
N ILE A 221 3.97 -13.48 -4.50
CA ILE A 221 4.11 -12.35 -5.42
C ILE A 221 4.14 -11.08 -4.59
N LEU A 222 4.99 -10.11 -4.96
CA LEU A 222 5.07 -8.84 -4.26
C LEU A 222 4.63 -7.68 -5.17
N MET A 223 4.05 -6.66 -4.55
CA MET A 223 4.05 -5.29 -5.04
C MET A 223 4.72 -4.43 -3.99
N VAL A 224 5.72 -3.65 -4.40
CA VAL A 224 6.49 -2.77 -3.52
C VAL A 224 6.49 -1.37 -4.11
N GLU A 225 6.05 -0.36 -3.35
CA GLU A 225 6.25 1.04 -3.69
C GLU A 225 7.66 1.44 -3.26
N ILE A 226 8.61 1.45 -4.20
CA ILE A 226 10.01 1.77 -3.90
C ILE A 226 10.20 3.28 -3.97
N GLN A 227 10.50 3.89 -2.85
CA GLN A 227 10.76 5.34 -2.74
C GLN A 227 12.20 5.65 -2.31
N SER A 228 12.85 4.71 -1.63
CA SER A 228 14.25 4.79 -1.21
C SER A 228 14.92 3.42 -1.31
N ASP A 229 16.21 3.35 -1.02
CA ASP A 229 16.98 2.09 -0.95
C ASP A 229 16.86 1.21 -2.22
N HIS A 230 16.67 1.83 -3.38
CA HIS A 230 16.40 1.16 -4.67
C HIS A 230 17.36 0.03 -4.98
N GLU A 231 18.67 0.31 -4.85
CA GLU A 231 19.72 -0.69 -5.11
C GLU A 231 19.67 -1.86 -4.13
N GLN A 232 19.49 -1.57 -2.83
CA GLN A 232 19.42 -2.59 -1.78
C GLN A 232 18.20 -3.49 -1.96
N ILE A 233 17.04 -2.89 -2.28
CA ILE A 233 15.78 -3.62 -2.52
C ILE A 233 15.92 -4.48 -3.78
N SER A 234 16.41 -3.92 -4.88
CA SER A 234 16.63 -4.65 -6.13
C SER A 234 17.56 -5.83 -5.94
N ASN A 235 18.72 -5.61 -5.30
CA ASN A 235 19.70 -6.66 -5.03
C ASN A 235 19.12 -7.77 -4.13
N LEU A 236 18.38 -7.39 -3.06
CA LEU A 236 17.73 -8.35 -2.16
C LEU A 236 16.75 -9.23 -2.93
N LEU A 237 15.84 -8.63 -3.71
CA LEU A 237 14.83 -9.37 -4.46
C LEU A 237 15.45 -10.24 -5.55
N HIS A 238 16.45 -9.74 -6.26
CA HIS A 238 17.17 -10.53 -7.26
C HIS A 238 17.91 -11.74 -6.64
N LEU A 239 18.57 -11.57 -5.50
CA LEU A 239 19.21 -12.67 -4.75
C LEU A 239 18.19 -13.72 -4.29
N LYS A 240 16.93 -13.35 -4.06
CA LYS A 240 15.82 -14.26 -3.74
C LYS A 240 15.16 -14.85 -4.99
N GLY A 241 15.68 -14.60 -6.19
CA GLY A 241 15.17 -15.15 -7.44
C GLY A 241 13.95 -14.42 -8.04
N TYR A 242 13.73 -13.17 -7.67
CA TYR A 242 12.66 -12.35 -8.25
C TYR A 242 13.13 -11.50 -9.41
N ASP A 243 12.28 -11.40 -10.44
CA ASP A 243 12.35 -10.36 -11.47
C ASP A 243 11.41 -9.21 -11.10
N LEU A 244 11.80 -7.98 -11.44
CA LEU A 244 11.01 -6.78 -11.21
C LEU A 244 10.30 -6.33 -12.48
N TYR A 245 9.05 -5.91 -12.33
CA TYR A 245 8.21 -5.42 -13.41
C TYR A 245 7.56 -4.10 -13.01
N GLY A 246 7.42 -3.18 -13.97
CA GLY A 246 6.56 -2.02 -13.82
C GLY A 246 5.08 -2.41 -13.80
N SER A 247 4.20 -1.48 -13.40
CA SER A 247 2.74 -1.71 -13.36
C SER A 247 2.15 -2.07 -14.73
N ASN A 248 2.81 -1.67 -15.80
CA ASN A 248 2.46 -2.02 -17.18
C ASN A 248 2.95 -3.40 -17.64
N GLY A 249 3.57 -4.19 -16.76
CA GLY A 249 4.13 -5.51 -17.08
C GLY A 249 5.49 -5.50 -17.77
N GLN A 250 6.12 -4.33 -17.95
CA GLN A 250 7.46 -4.25 -18.52
C GLN A 250 8.49 -4.76 -17.52
N LEU A 251 9.35 -5.70 -17.96
CA LEU A 251 10.50 -6.15 -17.19
C LEU A 251 11.48 -4.99 -16.97
N ILE A 252 11.95 -4.86 -15.73
CA ILE A 252 12.94 -3.86 -15.33
C ILE A 252 14.26 -4.58 -15.08
N ASP A 253 15.22 -4.47 -16.01
CA ASP A 253 16.52 -5.15 -15.93
C ASP A 253 17.45 -4.56 -14.85
N ASN A 254 17.35 -3.24 -14.65
CA ASN A 254 17.99 -2.53 -13.55
C ASN A 254 16.95 -1.55 -12.99
N VAL A 255 16.73 -1.59 -11.68
CA VAL A 255 15.93 -0.53 -11.05
C VAL A 255 16.74 0.76 -11.21
N ASP A 256 16.37 1.56 -12.20
CA ASP A 256 16.96 2.86 -12.39
C ASP A 256 16.62 3.70 -11.16
N ILE A 257 17.63 4.02 -10.38
CA ILE A 257 17.55 4.76 -9.09
C ILE A 257 16.81 6.10 -9.25
N ALA A 258 16.65 6.56 -10.49
CA ALA A 258 15.95 7.80 -10.82
C ALA A 258 14.42 7.69 -10.75
N THR A 259 13.82 6.51 -10.65
CA THR A 259 12.37 6.34 -10.69
C THR A 259 11.83 5.67 -9.45
N SER A 260 11.29 6.47 -8.51
CA SER A 260 10.39 5.96 -7.46
C SER A 260 9.06 5.51 -8.08
N GLY A 261 8.47 4.44 -7.56
CA GLY A 261 7.19 3.96 -8.06
C GLY A 261 6.80 2.56 -7.58
N ASN A 262 5.72 2.06 -8.18
CA ASN A 262 5.17 0.75 -7.89
C ASN A 262 5.83 -0.33 -8.75
N PHE A 263 6.43 -1.33 -8.12
CA PHE A 263 7.06 -2.46 -8.79
C PHE A 263 6.44 -3.77 -8.35
N PHE A 264 6.22 -4.66 -9.31
CA PHE A 264 5.78 -6.02 -9.07
C PHE A 264 6.97 -6.96 -9.12
N ALA A 265 7.18 -7.74 -8.07
CA ALA A 265 8.24 -8.75 -8.03
C ALA A 265 7.64 -10.16 -8.16
N LEU A 266 8.03 -10.86 -9.21
CA LEU A 266 7.59 -12.22 -9.52
C LEU A 266 8.79 -13.17 -9.53
N HIS A 267 8.73 -14.21 -8.70
CA HIS A 267 9.80 -15.21 -8.64
C HIS A 267 9.96 -15.94 -9.97
N GLN A 268 11.20 -16.06 -10.44
CA GLN A 268 11.57 -16.53 -11.77
C GLN A 268 11.01 -17.93 -12.08
N VAL A 269 10.97 -18.80 -11.09
CA VAL A 269 10.51 -20.20 -11.24
C VAL A 269 9.08 -20.38 -10.75
N ALA A 270 8.76 -19.92 -9.54
CA ALA A 270 7.48 -20.19 -8.90
C ALA A 270 6.26 -19.50 -9.56
N HIS A 271 6.46 -18.33 -10.22
CA HIS A 271 5.36 -17.51 -10.72
C HIS A 271 5.19 -17.53 -12.25
N GLN A 272 5.63 -18.59 -12.95
CA GLN A 272 5.50 -18.70 -14.42
C GLN A 272 4.05 -18.60 -14.90
N GLU A 273 3.12 -19.24 -14.19
CA GLU A 273 1.69 -19.17 -14.51
C GLU A 273 1.12 -17.77 -14.28
N ALA A 274 1.49 -17.11 -13.17
CA ALA A 274 1.08 -15.75 -12.88
C ALA A 274 1.61 -14.76 -13.92
N LYS A 275 2.88 -14.90 -14.35
CA LYS A 275 3.46 -14.14 -15.46
C LYS A 275 2.65 -14.30 -16.73
N SER A 276 2.28 -15.53 -17.10
CA SER A 276 1.48 -15.79 -18.30
C SER A 276 0.10 -15.15 -18.23
N ARG A 277 -0.58 -15.18 -17.09
CA ARG A 277 -1.90 -14.54 -16.91
C ARG A 277 -1.84 -13.01 -17.04
N TRP A 278 -0.76 -12.40 -16.55
CA TRP A 278 -0.63 -10.95 -16.54
C TRP A 278 -0.05 -10.40 -17.85
N LEU A 279 1.06 -10.96 -18.35
CA LEU A 279 1.85 -10.39 -19.45
C LEU A 279 1.28 -10.67 -20.84
N ILE A 280 0.46 -11.74 -21.02
CA ILE A 280 -0.17 -12.05 -22.33
C ILE A 280 -1.38 -11.15 -22.61
N SER A 281 -1.87 -10.42 -21.60
CA SER A 281 -3.08 -9.58 -21.71
C SER A 281 -2.77 -8.10 -21.98
N THR A 282 -1.50 -7.73 -22.10
CA THR A 282 -1.01 -6.44 -22.50
C THR A 282 -0.57 -6.46 -23.96
#